data_eb3aa960ea12c80cbbc235fc7ecf5ba6
#
_entry.id   eb3aa960ea12c80cbbc235fc7ecf5ba6
#
_cell.length_a   1.000
_cell.length_b   1.000
_cell.length_c   1.000
_cell.angle_alpha   90.00
_cell.angle_beta   90.00
_cell.angle_gamma   90.00
#
_symmetry.space_group_name_H-M   'P 1'
#
loop_
_entity.id
_entity.type
_entity.pdbx_description
1 polymer ?
#
loop_
_entity_poly.entity_id
_entity_poly.type
_entity_poly.pdbx_seq_one_letter_code
_entity_poly.pdbx_strand_id
1 'polypeptide(L)'
;MDTNTLHKPPIHFNQMTWFDRFIVFCGVGFGSGLAPKAPGTFGSAFALLFVPLWLYLGLSASIVVIVLMSLIGIYICGHTAKVINVHDDGRIVWDEFAGQSITLLPLLYLQQMNWLWVIVGFILFRIFDVWKPFPISWADQKVSGGLGIMLDDIIAGLWAALCILIFHFYLLT
;
A
#
# COMPACT_ATOMS: atom_id res chain seq x y z
N MET A 1 17.50 22.43 4.87
CA MET A 1 16.14 22.61 4.30
C MET A 1 16.29 22.43 2.80
N ASP A 2 16.05 21.21 2.32
CA ASP A 2 16.14 20.92 0.89
C ASP A 2 14.96 21.51 0.14
N THR A 3 15.24 22.48 -0.71
CA THR A 3 14.26 23.16 -1.58
C THR A 3 13.81 22.32 -2.77
N ASN A 4 14.10 21.02 -2.78
CA ASN A 4 13.88 20.12 -3.91
C ASN A 4 12.51 19.37 -3.90
N THR A 5 11.61 19.72 -2.98
CA THR A 5 10.33 19.02 -2.82
C THR A 5 9.17 19.61 -3.64
N LEU A 6 9.39 20.59 -4.51
CA LEU A 6 8.30 21.42 -5.03
C LEU A 6 7.88 21.15 -6.49
N HIS A 7 8.54 20.29 -7.27
CA HIS A 7 8.06 20.00 -8.62
C HIS A 7 8.32 18.54 -9.04
N LYS A 8 7.44 17.63 -8.60
CA LYS A 8 7.34 16.33 -9.27
C LYS A 8 6.90 16.58 -10.72
N PRO A 9 7.60 16.00 -11.72
CA PRO A 9 7.21 16.20 -13.12
C PRO A 9 5.77 15.73 -13.33
N PRO A 10 4.97 16.49 -14.12
CA PRO A 10 3.59 16.09 -14.40
C PRO A 10 3.56 14.74 -15.13
N ILE A 11 2.60 13.89 -14.77
CA ILE A 11 2.36 12.64 -15.48
C ILE A 11 1.58 12.96 -16.77
N HIS A 12 2.24 12.86 -17.92
CA HIS A 12 1.64 13.17 -19.23
C HIS A 12 0.90 11.96 -19.82
N PHE A 13 -0.24 11.62 -19.29
CA PHE A 13 -1.05 10.50 -19.80
C PHE A 13 -1.29 10.54 -21.31
N ASN A 14 -1.42 11.72 -21.91
CA ASN A 14 -1.69 11.87 -23.34
C ASN A 14 -0.55 11.38 -24.25
N GLN A 15 0.67 11.28 -23.74
CA GLN A 15 1.85 10.82 -24.48
C GLN A 15 2.12 9.32 -24.33
N MET A 16 1.36 8.64 -23.49
CA MET A 16 1.51 7.22 -23.20
C MET A 16 0.69 6.36 -24.16
N THR A 17 1.14 5.14 -24.41
CA THR A 17 0.31 4.13 -25.06
C THR A 17 -0.91 3.82 -24.19
N TRP A 18 -1.98 3.25 -24.77
CA TRP A 18 -3.16 2.89 -23.98
C TRP A 18 -2.83 1.87 -22.87
N PHE A 19 -1.87 0.98 -23.14
CA PHE A 19 -1.39 -0.01 -22.17
C PHE A 19 -0.66 0.66 -21.00
N ASP A 20 0.29 1.56 -21.28
CA ASP A 20 1.00 2.30 -20.24
C ASP A 20 0.03 3.14 -19.41
N ARG A 21 -0.96 3.79 -20.06
CA ARG A 21 -2.00 4.54 -19.33
C ARG A 21 -2.74 3.67 -18.33
N PHE A 22 -3.14 2.46 -18.75
CA PHE A 22 -3.86 1.54 -17.88
C PHE A 22 -2.99 1.10 -16.69
N ILE A 23 -1.73 0.71 -16.95
CA ILE A 23 -0.82 0.28 -15.87
C ILE A 23 -0.50 1.45 -14.93
N VAL A 24 -0.19 2.64 -15.46
CA VAL A 24 0.06 3.83 -14.63
C VAL A 24 -1.18 4.24 -13.84
N PHE A 25 -2.38 4.16 -14.43
CA PHE A 25 -3.63 4.44 -13.73
C PHE A 25 -3.86 3.48 -12.55
N CYS A 26 -3.54 2.19 -12.73
CA CYS A 26 -3.52 1.23 -11.62
C CYS A 26 -2.43 1.58 -10.60
N GLY A 27 -1.19 1.86 -11.06
CA GLY A 27 -0.06 2.17 -10.19
C GLY A 27 -0.27 3.40 -9.33
N VAL A 28 -0.93 4.44 -9.86
CA VAL A 28 -1.34 5.62 -9.07
C VAL A 28 -2.66 5.39 -8.32
N GLY A 29 -3.04 4.15 -8.09
CA GLY A 29 -4.17 3.76 -7.25
C GLY A 29 -5.50 4.36 -7.73
N PHE A 30 -5.80 4.22 -9.03
CA PHE A 30 -7.01 4.76 -9.65
C PHE A 30 -7.17 6.28 -9.45
N GLY A 31 -6.05 6.99 -9.28
CA GLY A 31 -5.99 8.43 -9.07
C GLY A 31 -5.80 8.87 -7.62
N SER A 32 -5.91 7.99 -6.62
CA SER A 32 -5.70 8.34 -5.21
C SER A 32 -4.28 8.85 -4.95
N GLY A 33 -3.28 8.27 -5.63
CA GLY A 33 -1.88 8.70 -5.59
C GLY A 33 -1.59 10.05 -6.25
N LEU A 34 -2.54 10.64 -6.97
CA LEU A 34 -2.40 11.99 -7.54
C LEU A 34 -2.73 13.10 -6.54
N ALA A 35 -3.03 12.76 -5.31
CA ALA A 35 -3.24 13.74 -4.24
C ALA A 35 -2.02 14.66 -4.09
N PRO A 36 -2.21 15.99 -3.96
CA PRO A 36 -1.11 16.96 -3.94
C PRO A 36 -0.24 16.87 -2.69
N LYS A 37 -0.78 16.33 -1.60
CA LYS A 37 -0.08 16.11 -0.33
C LYS A 37 -0.34 14.70 0.15
N ALA A 38 0.71 14.04 0.67
CA ALA A 38 0.67 12.72 1.26
C ALA A 38 -0.08 11.67 0.39
N PRO A 39 0.28 11.47 -0.91
CA PRO A 39 -0.44 10.57 -1.81
C PRO A 39 -0.55 9.13 -1.27
N GLY A 40 0.48 8.60 -0.61
CA GLY A 40 0.42 7.30 0.03
C GLY A 40 -0.66 7.19 1.12
N THR A 41 -0.88 8.28 1.91
CA THR A 41 -1.97 8.30 2.88
C THR A 41 -3.34 8.22 2.19
N PHE A 42 -3.49 8.90 1.04
CA PHE A 42 -4.71 8.78 0.23
C PHE A 42 -4.84 7.41 -0.41
N GLY A 43 -3.73 6.78 -0.85
CA GLY A 43 -3.70 5.40 -1.33
C GLY A 43 -4.18 4.42 -0.26
N SER A 44 -3.56 4.47 0.92
CA SER A 44 -3.94 3.61 2.05
C SER A 44 -5.39 3.84 2.49
N ALA A 45 -5.86 5.10 2.51
CA ALA A 45 -7.26 5.40 2.81
C ALA A 45 -8.21 4.87 1.74
N PHE A 46 -7.84 4.94 0.45
CA PHE A 46 -8.60 4.35 -0.64
C PHE A 46 -8.69 2.82 -0.50
N ALA A 47 -7.62 2.16 -0.03
CA ALA A 47 -7.63 0.73 0.22
C ALA A 47 -8.69 0.28 1.25
N LEU A 48 -9.14 1.16 2.14
CA LEU A 48 -10.24 0.86 3.08
C LEU A 48 -11.57 0.61 2.36
N LEU A 49 -11.72 1.06 1.11
CA LEU A 49 -12.89 0.74 0.29
C LEU A 49 -12.97 -0.76 -0.06
N PHE A 50 -11.87 -1.50 0.10
CA PHE A 50 -11.87 -2.96 -0.09
C PHE A 50 -12.41 -3.73 1.14
N VAL A 51 -12.66 -3.08 2.28
CA VAL A 51 -13.20 -3.74 3.49
C VAL A 51 -14.46 -4.54 3.22
N PRO A 52 -15.49 -4.05 2.49
CA PRO A 52 -16.65 -4.84 2.15
C PRO A 52 -16.32 -6.09 1.31
N LEU A 53 -15.34 -5.98 0.42
CA LEU A 53 -14.87 -7.11 -0.38
C LEU A 53 -14.22 -8.18 0.50
N TRP A 54 -13.35 -7.78 1.43
CA TRP A 54 -12.71 -8.72 2.37
C TRP A 54 -13.73 -9.42 3.27
N LEU A 55 -14.74 -8.70 3.75
CA LEU A 55 -15.85 -9.28 4.52
C LEU A 55 -16.65 -10.29 3.69
N TYR A 56 -16.90 -10.00 2.42
CA TYR A 56 -17.62 -10.91 1.52
C TYR A 56 -16.82 -12.16 1.18
N LEU A 57 -15.54 -12.04 0.90
CA LEU A 57 -14.67 -13.16 0.53
C LEU A 57 -14.30 -14.06 1.71
N GLY A 58 -14.26 -13.51 2.92
CA GLY A 58 -13.71 -14.18 4.10
C GLY A 58 -12.19 -14.33 4.05
N LEU A 59 -11.60 -14.89 5.11
CA LEU A 59 -10.15 -14.88 5.32
C LEU A 59 -9.36 -15.58 4.21
N SER A 60 -9.72 -16.82 3.88
CA SER A 60 -8.92 -17.64 2.95
C SER A 60 -8.88 -17.06 1.54
N ALA A 61 -10.03 -16.63 1.01
CA ALA A 61 -10.08 -16.03 -0.32
C ALA A 61 -9.42 -14.63 -0.33
N SER A 62 -9.55 -13.85 0.75
CA SER A 62 -8.86 -12.56 0.88
C SER A 62 -7.34 -12.73 0.85
N ILE A 63 -6.78 -13.72 1.54
CA ILE A 63 -5.34 -14.02 1.48
C ILE A 63 -4.91 -14.29 0.04
N VAL A 64 -5.64 -15.14 -0.69
CA VAL A 64 -5.31 -15.46 -2.09
C VAL A 64 -5.34 -14.20 -2.96
N VAL A 65 -6.39 -13.38 -2.84
CA VAL A 65 -6.52 -12.14 -3.63
C VAL A 65 -5.40 -11.15 -3.28
N ILE A 66 -5.06 -10.97 -2.01
CA ILE A 66 -3.99 -10.07 -1.57
C ILE A 66 -2.62 -10.55 -2.06
N VAL A 67 -2.36 -11.85 -2.03
CA VAL A 67 -1.12 -12.41 -2.60
C VAL A 67 -1.05 -12.16 -4.11
N LEU A 68 -2.13 -12.40 -4.84
CA LEU A 68 -2.18 -12.11 -6.28
C LEU A 68 -2.01 -10.61 -6.57
N MET A 69 -2.66 -9.75 -5.78
CA MET A 69 -2.52 -8.28 -5.88
C MET A 69 -1.08 -7.84 -5.62
N SER A 70 -0.39 -8.46 -4.67
CA SER A 70 1.03 -8.19 -4.38
C SER A 70 1.94 -8.65 -5.52
N LEU A 71 1.74 -9.84 -6.06
CA LEU A 71 2.53 -10.37 -7.18
C LEU A 71 2.35 -9.52 -8.44
N ILE A 72 1.12 -9.17 -8.79
CA ILE A 72 0.80 -8.29 -9.92
C ILE A 72 1.35 -6.88 -9.65
N GLY A 73 1.31 -6.43 -8.40
CA GLY A 73 1.82 -5.15 -7.95
C GLY A 73 3.30 -4.95 -8.23
N ILE A 74 4.12 -6.00 -8.14
CA ILE A 74 5.54 -5.94 -8.51
C ILE A 74 5.71 -5.44 -9.97
N TYR A 75 4.88 -5.97 -10.87
CA TYR A 75 4.89 -5.54 -12.25
C TYR A 75 4.32 -4.11 -12.42
N ILE A 76 3.16 -3.82 -11.82
CA ILE A 76 2.48 -2.53 -11.93
C ILE A 76 3.38 -1.40 -11.40
N CYS A 77 3.91 -1.52 -10.18
CA CYS A 77 4.78 -0.50 -9.58
C CYS A 77 6.07 -0.32 -10.37
N GLY A 78 6.72 -1.43 -10.77
CA GLY A 78 7.94 -1.38 -11.55
C GLY A 78 7.76 -0.79 -12.95
N HIS A 79 6.65 -1.10 -13.63
CA HIS A 79 6.33 -0.54 -14.93
C HIS A 79 5.97 0.95 -14.82
N THR A 80 5.15 1.31 -13.84
CA THR A 80 4.78 2.70 -13.56
C THR A 80 6.02 3.56 -13.31
N ALA A 81 6.94 3.11 -12.42
CA ALA A 81 8.19 3.81 -12.12
C ALA A 81 9.03 4.05 -13.39
N LYS A 82 9.11 3.06 -14.29
CA LYS A 82 9.81 3.20 -15.59
C LYS A 82 9.14 4.22 -16.49
N VAL A 83 7.82 4.16 -16.64
CA VAL A 83 7.06 5.05 -17.55
C VAL A 83 7.13 6.50 -17.08
N ILE A 84 7.05 6.77 -15.78
CA ILE A 84 7.17 8.12 -15.22
C ILE A 84 8.62 8.56 -15.03
N ASN A 85 9.60 7.64 -15.29
CA ASN A 85 11.03 7.88 -15.17
C ASN A 85 11.48 8.39 -13.78
N VAL A 86 10.84 7.90 -12.73
CA VAL A 86 11.17 8.17 -11.32
C VAL A 86 11.13 6.86 -10.56
N HIS A 87 12.26 6.48 -9.92
CA HIS A 87 12.43 5.14 -9.34
C HIS A 87 11.46 4.88 -8.17
N ASP A 88 11.27 5.83 -7.30
CA ASP A 88 10.38 5.74 -6.13
C ASP A 88 9.53 7.02 -6.07
N ASP A 89 8.51 7.06 -6.89
CA ASP A 89 7.60 8.19 -6.91
C ASP A 89 6.46 7.93 -5.94
N GLY A 90 6.38 8.71 -4.88
CA GLY A 90 5.30 8.59 -3.90
C GLY A 90 3.87 8.78 -4.44
N ARG A 91 3.68 8.89 -5.76
CA ARG A 91 2.38 8.79 -6.43
C ARG A 91 2.03 7.36 -6.83
N ILE A 92 3.01 6.45 -6.80
CA ILE A 92 2.77 5.02 -6.90
C ILE A 92 2.22 4.60 -5.55
N VAL A 93 1.02 4.05 -5.51
CA VAL A 93 0.27 3.74 -4.28
C VAL A 93 -0.46 2.38 -4.37
N TRP A 94 -0.11 1.56 -5.35
CA TRP A 94 -0.64 0.19 -5.45
C TRP A 94 -0.10 -0.70 -4.34
N ASP A 95 1.11 -0.47 -3.90
CA ASP A 95 1.80 -1.10 -2.77
C ASP A 95 1.06 -0.87 -1.46
N GLU A 96 0.59 0.36 -1.21
CA GLU A 96 -0.24 0.66 -0.05
C GLU A 96 -1.56 -0.12 -0.05
N PHE A 97 -2.11 -0.46 -1.22
CA PHE A 97 -3.31 -1.31 -1.28
C PHE A 97 -3.04 -2.70 -0.74
N ALA A 98 -1.89 -3.29 -1.10
CA ALA A 98 -1.48 -4.58 -0.59
C ALA A 98 -1.15 -4.51 0.91
N GLY A 99 -0.30 -3.58 1.33
CA GLY A 99 0.14 -3.40 2.70
C GLY A 99 -1.03 -3.14 3.66
N GLN A 100 -1.92 -2.20 3.30
CA GLN A 100 -3.13 -1.92 4.07
C GLN A 100 -4.07 -3.13 4.16
N SER A 101 -4.22 -3.88 3.07
CA SER A 101 -5.06 -5.09 3.07
C SER A 101 -4.48 -6.19 3.95
N ILE A 102 -3.16 -6.41 3.94
CA ILE A 102 -2.45 -7.33 4.85
C ILE A 102 -2.70 -6.95 6.30
N THR A 103 -2.61 -5.66 6.61
CA THR A 103 -2.85 -5.12 7.95
C THR A 103 -4.22 -5.52 8.50
N LEU A 104 -5.24 -5.62 7.64
CA LEU A 104 -6.61 -5.92 8.05
C LEU A 104 -6.92 -7.41 8.16
N LEU A 105 -6.05 -8.32 7.70
CA LEU A 105 -6.27 -9.78 7.77
C LEU A 105 -6.55 -10.30 9.18
N PRO A 106 -5.85 -9.86 10.25
CA PRO A 106 -6.17 -10.27 11.61
C PRO A 106 -7.60 -9.93 12.02
N LEU A 107 -8.15 -8.80 11.54
CA LEU A 107 -9.51 -8.39 11.87
C LEU A 107 -10.56 -9.31 11.25
N LEU A 108 -10.26 -9.90 10.08
CA LEU A 108 -11.09 -10.95 9.48
C LEU A 108 -11.02 -12.24 10.30
N TYR A 109 -9.81 -12.65 10.71
CA TYR A 109 -9.60 -13.85 11.52
C TYR A 109 -10.31 -13.76 12.87
N LEU A 110 -10.21 -12.61 13.54
CA LEU A 110 -10.78 -12.35 14.87
C LEU A 110 -12.26 -11.97 14.81
N GLN A 111 -12.85 -11.83 13.62
CA GLN A 111 -14.22 -11.33 13.40
C GLN A 111 -14.45 -9.93 14.02
N GLN A 112 -13.42 -9.11 14.05
CA GLN A 112 -13.39 -7.75 14.62
C GLN A 112 -13.30 -6.66 13.56
N MET A 113 -13.80 -6.89 12.35
CA MET A 113 -13.79 -5.93 11.25
C MET A 113 -14.85 -4.83 11.49
N ASN A 114 -14.62 -4.01 12.49
CA ASN A 114 -15.42 -2.81 12.76
C ASN A 114 -14.60 -1.54 12.50
N TRP A 115 -15.25 -0.40 12.36
CA TRP A 115 -14.61 0.84 11.96
C TRP A 115 -13.51 1.32 12.92
N LEU A 116 -13.66 1.06 14.22
CA LEU A 116 -12.63 1.43 15.18
C LEU A 116 -11.31 0.67 14.89
N TRP A 117 -11.39 -0.64 14.77
CA TRP A 117 -10.24 -1.47 14.47
C TRP A 117 -9.67 -1.24 13.05
N VAL A 118 -10.52 -0.94 12.08
CA VAL A 118 -10.08 -0.56 10.73
C VAL A 118 -9.28 0.73 10.77
N ILE A 119 -9.72 1.75 11.53
CA ILE A 119 -8.98 3.01 11.71
C ILE A 119 -7.67 2.77 12.46
N VAL A 120 -7.66 1.95 13.51
CA VAL A 120 -6.44 1.57 14.23
C VAL A 120 -5.45 0.90 13.28
N GLY A 121 -5.92 -0.05 12.47
CA GLY A 121 -5.09 -0.71 11.45
C GLY A 121 -4.53 0.28 10.44
N PHE A 122 -5.32 1.22 9.96
CA PHE A 122 -4.85 2.26 9.05
C PHE A 122 -3.74 3.12 9.69
N ILE A 123 -3.94 3.55 10.93
CA ILE A 123 -2.93 4.36 11.64
C ILE A 123 -1.64 3.56 11.85
N LEU A 124 -1.74 2.31 12.29
CA LEU A 124 -0.57 1.44 12.50
C LEU A 124 0.20 1.21 11.21
N PHE A 125 -0.50 0.89 10.10
CA PHE A 125 0.14 0.73 8.81
C PHE A 125 0.90 1.99 8.42
N ARG A 126 0.27 3.17 8.50
CA ARG A 126 0.92 4.44 8.15
C ARG A 126 2.11 4.78 9.04
N ILE A 127 2.06 4.43 10.34
CA ILE A 127 3.21 4.61 11.24
C ILE A 127 4.40 3.79 10.73
N PHE A 128 4.21 2.50 10.45
CA PHE A 128 5.30 1.63 10.01
C PHE A 128 5.83 2.00 8.62
N ASP A 129 4.95 2.31 7.70
CA ASP A 129 5.31 2.70 6.35
C ASP A 129 6.06 4.05 6.30
N VAL A 130 5.68 5.04 7.10
CA VAL A 130 6.38 6.34 7.13
C VAL A 130 7.66 6.29 7.97
N TRP A 131 7.64 5.62 9.11
CA TRP A 131 8.80 5.53 10.01
C TRP A 131 9.84 4.53 9.51
N LYS A 132 9.42 3.52 8.77
CA LYS A 132 10.26 2.47 8.17
C LYS A 132 11.28 1.87 9.14
N PRO A 133 10.89 1.35 10.33
CA PRO A 133 11.84 0.68 11.21
C PRO A 133 12.44 -0.55 10.51
N PHE A 134 13.60 -1.04 10.99
CA PHE A 134 14.13 -2.30 10.47
C PHE A 134 13.12 -3.44 10.68
N PRO A 135 12.87 -4.32 9.68
CA PRO A 135 13.57 -4.48 8.41
C PRO A 135 12.97 -3.69 7.21
N ILE A 136 11.95 -2.85 7.41
CA ILE A 136 11.29 -2.09 6.34
C ILE A 136 12.29 -1.16 5.64
N SER A 137 13.08 -0.40 6.42
CA SER A 137 14.14 0.46 5.89
C SER A 137 15.21 -0.29 5.10
N TRP A 138 15.49 -1.54 5.46
CA TRP A 138 16.39 -2.38 4.69
C TRP A 138 15.79 -2.76 3.33
N ALA A 139 14.50 -3.15 3.29
CA ALA A 139 13.81 -3.47 2.04
C ALA A 139 13.78 -2.26 1.11
N ASP A 140 13.36 -1.11 1.62
CA ASP A 140 13.30 0.17 0.92
C ASP A 140 14.65 0.59 0.29
N GLN A 141 15.77 0.41 1.01
CA GLN A 141 17.10 0.86 0.56
C GLN A 141 17.86 -0.18 -0.27
N LYS A 142 17.60 -1.47 -0.12
CA LYS A 142 18.41 -2.55 -0.70
C LYS A 142 17.71 -3.29 -1.83
N VAL A 143 16.41 -3.27 -1.89
CA VAL A 143 15.65 -3.92 -2.95
C VAL A 143 15.15 -2.86 -3.93
N SER A 144 15.51 -3.01 -5.20
CA SER A 144 15.18 -2.03 -6.23
C SER A 144 14.02 -2.49 -7.12
N GLY A 145 13.45 -1.54 -7.87
CA GLY A 145 12.38 -1.80 -8.84
C GLY A 145 11.03 -2.07 -8.18
N GLY A 146 10.12 -2.68 -8.93
CA GLY A 146 8.75 -2.94 -8.43
C GLY A 146 8.70 -3.87 -7.23
N LEU A 147 9.67 -4.77 -7.07
CA LEU A 147 9.77 -5.63 -5.89
C LEU A 147 10.10 -4.81 -4.64
N GLY A 148 11.02 -3.84 -4.74
CA GLY A 148 11.38 -2.97 -3.62
C GLY A 148 10.20 -2.14 -3.17
N ILE A 149 9.52 -1.48 -4.13
CA ILE A 149 8.32 -0.66 -3.88
C ILE A 149 7.22 -1.47 -3.17
N MET A 150 7.01 -2.75 -3.55
CA MET A 150 6.00 -3.61 -2.92
C MET A 150 6.42 -4.17 -1.56
N LEU A 151 7.73 -4.45 -1.39
CA LEU A 151 8.22 -5.25 -0.25
C LEU A 151 8.19 -4.47 1.05
N ASP A 152 8.53 -3.19 1.04
CA ASP A 152 8.51 -2.35 2.23
C ASP A 152 7.10 -2.21 2.80
N ASP A 153 6.10 -2.01 1.96
CA ASP A 153 4.69 -1.94 2.37
C ASP A 153 4.13 -3.28 2.83
N ILE A 154 4.53 -4.39 2.18
CA ILE A 154 4.17 -5.73 2.66
C ILE A 154 4.71 -5.95 4.08
N ILE A 155 5.98 -5.59 4.35
CA ILE A 155 6.57 -5.73 5.68
C ILE A 155 5.90 -4.77 6.67
N ALA A 156 5.62 -3.53 6.27
CA ALA A 156 4.88 -2.58 7.11
C ALA A 156 3.49 -3.11 7.48
N GLY A 157 2.79 -3.70 6.51
CA GLY A 157 1.48 -4.35 6.72
C GLY A 157 1.55 -5.53 7.68
N LEU A 158 2.58 -6.38 7.58
CA LEU A 158 2.80 -7.50 8.49
C LEU A 158 3.10 -7.02 9.92
N TRP A 159 3.90 -5.97 10.10
CA TRP A 159 4.16 -5.38 11.42
C TRP A 159 2.90 -4.77 12.03
N ALA A 160 2.11 -4.06 11.23
CA ALA A 160 0.83 -3.51 11.70
C ALA A 160 -0.17 -4.62 12.07
N ALA A 161 -0.24 -5.69 11.26
CA ALA A 161 -1.06 -6.87 11.55
C ALA A 161 -0.65 -7.56 12.86
N LEU A 162 0.67 -7.69 13.10
CA LEU A 162 1.19 -8.25 14.35
C LEU A 162 0.79 -7.39 15.56
N CYS A 163 0.88 -6.06 15.45
CA CYS A 163 0.43 -5.16 16.52
C CYS A 163 -1.06 -5.30 16.81
N ILE A 164 -1.91 -5.45 15.79
CA ILE A 164 -3.35 -5.69 15.97
C ILE A 164 -3.59 -6.99 16.76
N LEU A 165 -2.88 -8.08 16.42
CA LEU A 165 -2.99 -9.34 17.16
C LEU A 165 -2.56 -9.18 18.61
N ILE A 166 -1.43 -8.54 18.86
CA ILE A 166 -0.92 -8.29 20.22
C ILE A 166 -1.94 -7.45 21.00
N PHE A 167 -2.44 -6.36 20.46
CA PHE A 167 -3.44 -5.52 21.12
C PHE A 167 -4.73 -6.29 21.43
N HIS A 168 -5.19 -7.13 20.49
CA HIS A 168 -6.39 -7.92 20.71
C HIS A 168 -6.21 -8.87 21.90
N PHE A 169 -5.11 -9.64 21.94
CA PHE A 169 -4.87 -10.61 23.01
C PHE A 169 -4.56 -9.97 24.36
N TYR A 170 -3.94 -8.79 24.40
CA TYR A 170 -3.61 -8.10 25.65
C TYR A 170 -4.75 -7.26 26.23
N LEU A 171 -5.65 -6.72 25.39
CA LEU A 171 -6.68 -5.80 25.84
C LEU A 171 -8.06 -6.48 26.01
N LEU A 172 -8.27 -7.66 25.43
CA LEU A 172 -9.56 -8.34 25.40
C LEU A 172 -9.53 -9.72 26.09
N THR A 173 -8.37 -10.14 26.62
CA THR A 173 -8.23 -11.26 27.58
C THR A 173 -8.00 -10.73 28.97
#